data_d71acb17a2b8921697054145fd1ef158
#
_entry.id   d71acb17a2b8921697054145fd1ef158
#
_cell.length_a   1.000
_cell.length_b   1.000
_cell.length_c   1.000
_cell.angle_alpha   90.00
_cell.angle_beta   90.00
_cell.angle_gamma   90.00
#
_symmetry.space_group_name_H-M   'P 1'
#
loop_
_entity.id
_entity.type
_entity.pdbx_description
1 polymer ?
#
loop_
_entity_poly.entity_id
_entity_poly.type
_entity_poly.pdbx_seq_one_letter_code
_entity_poly.pdbx_strand_id
1 'polypeptide(L)'
;MGQQLLLGCCILVALALACGVASAQTSENGQSIKLPPKAAFQTITIPKNSTKRLFAVTCSERRKTPCVVSCPRRCPNKCLAYCKYCMSFCVCDLVPGTSCGDPRFTGGDGNTFYFHGKKDQDFCIVSDEALHINAHFIGNHNPVVKRSFTWIQAIGVSFGQHRLYVGARKAAVWDEEEDHIHIMLDGETFDVETVKNTRWVSKALPALSVTRTDTVNAAMVELDGVFSISANAVPITEEDSQIHSYGKTGSDSLVHLDLGFKFHSLTKGVDGVLGQTYQPEYVNKVDIGAKMPIMGGAPKYLSSSLFSTDCAVSKFRSNNVARGPVVTFAS
;
A
#
# COMPACT_ATOMS: atom_id res chain seq x y z
N MET A 1 -14.61 37.72 -71.26
CA MET A 1 -14.95 36.37 -71.67
C MET A 1 -14.38 35.41 -70.64
N GLY A 2 -15.20 35.02 -69.71
CA GLY A 2 -14.87 34.20 -68.62
C GLY A 2 -15.66 32.91 -68.71
N GLN A 3 -15.10 31.85 -68.26
CA GLN A 3 -15.80 30.62 -68.00
C GLN A 3 -15.56 30.18 -66.60
N GLN A 4 -16.64 30.04 -65.82
CA GLN A 4 -16.70 29.44 -64.51
C GLN A 4 -16.52 27.93 -64.65
N LEU A 5 -15.65 27.33 -63.87
CA LEU A 5 -15.60 25.90 -63.66
C LEU A 5 -16.12 25.60 -62.24
N LEU A 6 -17.22 24.88 -62.22
CA LEU A 6 -17.80 24.28 -61.02
C LEU A 6 -16.90 23.14 -60.53
N LEU A 7 -16.36 23.25 -59.31
CA LEU A 7 -15.75 22.12 -58.59
C LEU A 7 -16.85 21.41 -57.77
N GLY A 8 -17.16 20.19 -58.17
CA GLY A 8 -17.98 19.28 -57.42
C GLY A 8 -17.23 18.78 -56.18
N CYS A 9 -17.80 19.02 -55.01
CA CYS A 9 -17.32 18.55 -53.74
C CYS A 9 -17.76 17.10 -53.53
N CYS A 10 -16.89 16.13 -53.77
CA CYS A 10 -17.09 14.75 -53.34
C CYS A 10 -16.75 14.62 -51.85
N ILE A 11 -17.78 14.60 -51.02
CA ILE A 11 -17.64 14.25 -49.61
C ILE A 11 -17.52 12.73 -49.51
N LEU A 12 -16.30 12.23 -49.36
CA LEU A 12 -16.01 10.87 -48.91
C LEU A 12 -16.18 10.80 -47.42
N VAL A 13 -17.33 10.29 -46.94
CA VAL A 13 -17.53 9.90 -45.56
C VAL A 13 -16.79 8.59 -45.36
N ALA A 14 -15.58 8.68 -44.87
CA ALA A 14 -14.86 7.52 -44.34
C ALA A 14 -15.43 7.18 -42.96
N LEU A 15 -16.28 6.16 -42.89
CA LEU A 15 -16.63 5.50 -41.64
C LEU A 15 -15.38 4.77 -41.13
N ALA A 16 -14.61 5.43 -40.29
CA ALA A 16 -13.62 4.77 -39.46
C ALA A 16 -14.36 4.02 -38.37
N LEU A 17 -14.51 2.70 -38.51
CA LEU A 17 -14.79 1.78 -37.43
C LEU A 17 -13.60 1.84 -36.47
N ALA A 18 -13.64 2.77 -35.54
CA ALA A 18 -12.77 2.76 -34.41
C ALA A 18 -13.15 1.56 -33.50
N CYS A 19 -12.53 0.43 -33.76
CA CYS A 19 -12.41 -0.65 -32.76
C CYS A 19 -11.68 -0.06 -31.56
N GLY A 20 -12.44 0.51 -30.63
CA GLY A 20 -11.92 1.04 -29.38
C GLY A 20 -11.34 -0.09 -28.55
N VAL A 21 -10.06 -0.37 -28.76
CA VAL A 21 -9.26 -1.02 -27.74
C VAL A 21 -9.23 -0.01 -26.61
N ALA A 22 -10.02 -0.23 -25.56
CA ALA A 22 -9.95 0.54 -24.34
C ALA A 22 -8.57 0.28 -23.72
N SER A 23 -7.60 1.09 -24.15
CA SER A 23 -6.33 1.20 -23.45
C SER A 23 -6.67 1.61 -22.04
N ALA A 24 -6.40 0.75 -21.07
CA ALA A 24 -6.43 1.13 -19.68
C ALA A 24 -5.46 2.32 -19.52
N GLN A 25 -6.01 3.53 -19.49
CA GLN A 25 -5.23 4.70 -19.11
C GLN A 25 -4.84 4.50 -17.66
N THR A 26 -3.64 4.02 -17.45
CA THR A 26 -2.99 4.11 -16.17
C THR A 26 -2.88 5.61 -15.90
N SER A 27 -3.51 6.07 -14.83
CA SER A 27 -3.32 7.43 -14.35
C SER A 27 -1.83 7.56 -13.97
N GLU A 28 -1.02 8.02 -14.90
CA GLU A 28 0.39 8.34 -14.68
C GLU A 28 0.56 9.53 -13.72
N ASN A 29 -0.52 10.16 -13.33
CA ASN A 29 -0.54 11.42 -12.58
C ASN A 29 -0.69 11.27 -11.07
N GLY A 30 -0.45 10.12 -10.48
CA GLY A 30 -0.42 10.01 -9.00
C GLY A 30 -1.70 10.42 -8.25
N GLN A 31 -2.76 10.78 -8.98
CA GLN A 31 -4.05 11.15 -8.38
C GLN A 31 -4.79 9.90 -7.91
N SER A 32 -5.19 9.90 -6.65
CA SER A 32 -6.11 8.89 -6.14
C SER A 32 -7.48 9.06 -6.79
N ILE A 33 -7.99 7.99 -7.38
CA ILE A 33 -9.36 7.97 -7.89
C ILE A 33 -10.27 7.75 -6.68
N LYS A 34 -11.01 8.78 -6.26
CA LYS A 34 -12.07 8.61 -5.25
C LYS A 34 -13.13 7.66 -5.79
N LEU A 35 -13.22 6.49 -5.16
CA LEU A 35 -14.21 5.50 -5.54
C LEU A 35 -15.54 5.80 -4.84
N PRO A 36 -16.67 5.56 -5.51
CA PRO A 36 -17.96 5.71 -4.88
C PRO A 36 -18.08 4.72 -3.71
N PRO A 37 -18.73 5.12 -2.59
CA PRO A 37 -19.11 4.19 -1.54
C PRO A 37 -19.84 2.98 -2.17
N LYS A 38 -19.46 1.76 -1.78
CA LYS A 38 -19.96 0.48 -2.34
C LYS A 38 -19.38 0.09 -3.72
N ALA A 39 -18.22 0.59 -4.10
CA ALA A 39 -17.52 0.07 -5.26
C ALA A 39 -17.21 -1.42 -5.06
N ALA A 40 -17.66 -2.25 -5.98
CA ALA A 40 -17.38 -3.68 -5.97
C ALA A 40 -16.04 -3.95 -6.65
N PHE A 41 -15.11 -4.55 -5.91
CA PHE A 41 -13.82 -5.01 -6.41
C PHE A 41 -13.72 -6.52 -6.34
N GLN A 42 -12.99 -7.08 -7.28
CA GLN A 42 -12.52 -8.45 -7.22
C GLN A 42 -10.99 -8.45 -7.18
N THR A 43 -10.41 -9.19 -6.23
CA THR A 43 -8.97 -9.36 -6.17
C THR A 43 -8.51 -10.38 -7.20
N ILE A 44 -7.53 -10.02 -7.99
CA ILE A 44 -6.83 -10.90 -8.89
C ILE A 44 -5.47 -11.19 -8.25
N THR A 45 -5.19 -12.47 -8.02
CA THR A 45 -3.86 -12.94 -7.61
C THR A 45 -3.35 -13.82 -8.75
N ILE A 46 -2.18 -13.47 -9.27
CA ILE A 46 -1.56 -14.17 -10.38
C ILE A 46 -0.57 -15.18 -9.79
N PRO A 47 -0.75 -16.49 -10.07
CA PRO A 47 0.23 -17.48 -9.64
C PRO A 47 1.62 -17.14 -10.16
N LYS A 48 2.63 -17.41 -9.34
CA LYS A 48 4.03 -17.41 -9.75
C LYS A 48 4.14 -18.25 -11.03
N ASN A 49 4.97 -17.97 -11.93
CA ASN A 49 5.16 -18.71 -13.19
C ASN A 49 3.97 -18.66 -14.18
N SER A 50 2.94 -17.85 -13.95
CA SER A 50 1.85 -17.71 -14.90
C SER A 50 2.28 -16.89 -16.11
N THR A 51 2.12 -17.46 -17.29
CA THR A 51 2.26 -16.74 -18.57
C THR A 51 0.98 -15.98 -18.96
N LYS A 52 -0.13 -16.24 -18.24
CA LYS A 52 -1.41 -15.63 -18.50
C LYS A 52 -1.40 -14.18 -18.03
N ARG A 53 -1.76 -13.25 -18.93
CA ARG A 53 -1.80 -11.81 -18.66
C ARG A 53 -3.23 -11.26 -18.55
N LEU A 54 -4.22 -11.96 -19.11
CA LEU A 54 -5.62 -11.54 -19.08
C LEU A 54 -6.42 -12.47 -18.18
N PHE A 55 -7.20 -11.88 -17.29
CA PHE A 55 -8.01 -12.57 -16.29
C PHE A 55 -9.46 -12.20 -16.45
N ALA A 56 -10.32 -13.21 -16.60
CA ALA A 56 -11.77 -13.03 -16.57
C ALA A 56 -12.24 -13.06 -15.12
N VAL A 57 -12.91 -12.00 -14.71
CA VAL A 57 -13.45 -11.82 -13.38
C VAL A 57 -14.97 -11.79 -13.45
N THR A 58 -15.62 -12.58 -12.62
CA THR A 58 -17.07 -12.59 -12.50
C THR A 58 -17.51 -11.43 -11.60
N CYS A 59 -18.23 -10.50 -12.17
CA CYS A 59 -18.76 -9.34 -11.46
C CYS A 59 -20.27 -9.45 -11.33
N SER A 60 -20.81 -9.30 -10.12
CA SER A 60 -22.27 -9.34 -9.87
C SER A 60 -23.05 -8.28 -10.64
N GLU A 61 -22.41 -7.14 -10.91
CA GLU A 61 -22.99 -6.03 -11.65
C GLU A 61 -23.01 -6.25 -13.17
N ARG A 62 -22.26 -7.24 -13.67
CA ARG A 62 -22.11 -7.55 -15.10
C ARG A 62 -22.52 -8.99 -15.40
N ARG A 63 -23.81 -9.26 -15.27
CA ARG A 63 -24.35 -10.65 -15.33
C ARG A 63 -24.15 -11.37 -16.67
N LYS A 64 -23.92 -10.65 -17.76
CA LYS A 64 -23.89 -11.24 -19.13
C LYS A 64 -22.48 -11.36 -19.73
N THR A 65 -21.52 -10.55 -19.31
CA THR A 65 -20.17 -10.55 -19.86
C THR A 65 -19.15 -10.49 -18.74
N PRO A 66 -18.20 -11.45 -18.64
CA PRO A 66 -17.13 -11.38 -17.67
C PRO A 66 -16.28 -10.14 -17.91
N CYS A 67 -15.77 -9.57 -16.82
CA CYS A 67 -14.79 -8.51 -16.90
C CYS A 67 -13.42 -9.10 -17.18
N VAL A 68 -12.81 -8.78 -18.31
CA VAL A 68 -11.48 -9.27 -18.67
C VAL A 68 -10.48 -8.13 -18.52
N VAL A 69 -9.53 -8.29 -17.60
CA VAL A 69 -8.52 -7.28 -17.30
C VAL A 69 -7.13 -7.91 -17.15
N SER A 70 -6.09 -7.09 -17.29
CA SER A 70 -4.71 -7.42 -16.91
C SER A 70 -4.31 -6.59 -15.70
N CYS A 71 -3.46 -7.11 -14.82
CA CYS A 71 -2.87 -6.30 -13.76
C CYS A 71 -1.91 -5.24 -14.35
N PRO A 72 -1.84 -4.04 -13.76
CA PRO A 72 -0.87 -3.03 -14.14
C PRO A 72 0.58 -3.55 -13.98
N ARG A 73 1.50 -3.07 -14.81
CA ARG A 73 2.92 -3.53 -14.79
C ARG A 73 3.59 -3.36 -13.43
N ARG A 74 3.26 -2.30 -12.70
CA ARG A 74 3.83 -2.01 -11.37
C ARG A 74 3.29 -2.89 -10.23
N CYS A 75 2.24 -3.69 -10.47
CA CYS A 75 1.69 -4.66 -9.53
C CYS A 75 1.31 -5.93 -10.28
N PRO A 76 2.28 -6.59 -10.93
CA PRO A 76 2.01 -7.66 -11.90
C PRO A 76 1.38 -8.90 -11.28
N ASN A 77 1.61 -9.13 -9.98
CA ASN A 77 1.24 -10.37 -9.30
C ASN A 77 -0.07 -10.28 -8.54
N LYS A 78 -0.52 -9.05 -8.19
CA LYS A 78 -1.77 -8.84 -7.46
C LYS A 78 -2.37 -7.48 -7.76
N CYS A 79 -3.62 -7.46 -8.19
CA CYS A 79 -4.35 -6.23 -8.47
C CYS A 79 -5.84 -6.34 -8.15
N LEU A 80 -6.55 -5.25 -8.25
CA LEU A 80 -7.98 -5.15 -8.06
C LEU A 80 -8.65 -4.93 -9.41
N ALA A 81 -9.68 -5.70 -9.73
CA ALA A 81 -10.60 -5.41 -10.82
C ALA A 81 -11.80 -4.62 -10.30
N TYR A 82 -12.01 -3.42 -10.83
CA TYR A 82 -13.19 -2.62 -10.52
C TYR A 82 -14.33 -3.01 -11.46
N CYS A 83 -15.29 -3.72 -10.90
CA CYS A 83 -16.33 -4.39 -11.65
C CYS A 83 -17.20 -3.45 -12.49
N LYS A 84 -17.55 -2.27 -11.98
CA LYS A 84 -18.44 -1.32 -12.67
C LYS A 84 -17.91 -0.90 -14.04
N TYR A 85 -16.63 -0.60 -14.14
CA TYR A 85 -16.01 -0.11 -15.38
C TYR A 85 -15.08 -1.14 -16.03
N CYS A 86 -14.89 -2.31 -15.41
CA CYS A 86 -13.97 -3.34 -15.89
C CYS A 86 -12.55 -2.79 -16.09
N MET A 87 -12.02 -2.15 -15.05
CA MET A 87 -10.68 -1.59 -15.02
C MET A 87 -9.89 -2.25 -13.91
N SER A 88 -8.57 -2.36 -14.09
CA SER A 88 -7.68 -2.89 -13.06
C SER A 88 -6.83 -1.81 -12.42
N PHE A 89 -6.56 -1.97 -11.12
CA PHE A 89 -5.79 -1.04 -10.31
C PHE A 89 -4.88 -1.80 -9.36
N CYS A 90 -3.72 -1.23 -9.05
CA CYS A 90 -2.94 -1.73 -7.93
C CYS A 90 -3.67 -1.45 -6.61
N VAL A 91 -3.55 -2.35 -5.65
CA VAL A 91 -4.11 -2.17 -4.31
C VAL A 91 -3.66 -0.84 -3.72
N CYS A 92 -2.37 -0.52 -3.90
CA CYS A 92 -1.73 0.69 -3.41
C CYS A 92 -2.18 2.01 -4.08
N ASP A 93 -3.07 1.94 -5.07
CA ASP A 93 -3.59 3.14 -5.73
C ASP A 93 -4.97 3.55 -5.24
N LEU A 94 -5.68 2.63 -4.59
CA LEU A 94 -7.09 2.79 -4.34
C LEU A 94 -7.52 2.54 -2.91
N VAL A 95 -6.79 1.67 -2.21
CA VAL A 95 -7.21 1.26 -0.88
C VAL A 95 -6.64 2.23 0.16
N PRO A 96 -7.49 2.99 0.86
CA PRO A 96 -7.01 3.84 1.95
C PRO A 96 -6.22 3.05 2.98
N GLY A 97 -5.16 3.65 3.49
CA GLY A 97 -4.27 3.02 4.47
C GLY A 97 -3.17 2.19 3.85
N THR A 98 -2.95 2.18 2.54
CA THR A 98 -1.84 1.44 1.93
C THR A 98 -0.56 2.26 1.83
N SER A 99 0.59 1.57 1.88
CA SER A 99 1.92 2.12 1.62
C SER A 99 2.74 1.12 0.84
N CYS A 100 3.25 1.49 -0.33
CA CYS A 100 3.96 0.58 -1.23
C CYS A 100 5.11 1.27 -1.95
N GLY A 101 6.13 0.48 -2.27
CA GLY A 101 7.28 0.88 -3.10
C GLY A 101 8.08 2.04 -2.51
N ASP A 102 8.50 3.01 -3.33
CA ASP A 102 9.18 4.27 -2.95
C ASP A 102 8.17 5.15 -2.21
N PRO A 103 8.09 5.19 -0.87
CA PRO A 103 6.86 4.98 -0.11
C PRO A 103 5.73 5.87 -0.56
N ARG A 104 4.81 5.29 -1.31
CA ARG A 104 3.57 5.91 -1.75
C ARG A 104 2.43 5.46 -0.87
N PHE A 105 1.81 6.40 -0.20
CA PHE A 105 0.69 6.20 0.68
C PHE A 105 -0.64 6.55 0.00
N THR A 106 -1.69 5.80 0.34
CA THR A 106 -3.07 6.22 0.10
C THR A 106 -3.68 6.59 1.45
N GLY A 107 -3.98 7.85 1.65
CA GLY A 107 -4.51 8.38 2.91
C GLY A 107 -5.92 7.91 3.23
N GLY A 108 -6.36 8.12 4.46
CA GLY A 108 -7.75 7.90 4.88
C GLY A 108 -8.75 8.77 4.10
N ASP A 109 -8.29 9.92 3.61
CA ASP A 109 -9.04 10.81 2.71
C ASP A 109 -9.13 10.30 1.26
N GLY A 110 -8.47 9.17 0.94
CA GLY A 110 -8.43 8.54 -0.36
C GLY A 110 -7.46 9.20 -1.36
N ASN A 111 -6.66 10.18 -0.95
CA ASN A 111 -5.64 10.77 -1.82
C ASN A 111 -4.31 10.04 -1.67
N THR A 112 -3.55 9.93 -2.78
CA THR A 112 -2.20 9.37 -2.75
C THR A 112 -1.16 10.45 -2.60
N PHE A 113 -0.10 10.14 -1.86
CA PHE A 113 1.05 11.00 -1.68
C PHE A 113 2.30 10.17 -1.42
N TYR A 114 3.46 10.80 -1.61
CA TYR A 114 4.77 10.20 -1.31
C TYR A 114 5.30 10.80 -0.02
N PHE A 115 5.91 9.96 0.80
CA PHE A 115 6.72 10.39 1.94
C PHE A 115 8.01 9.60 1.95
N HIS A 116 9.09 10.22 1.52
CA HIS A 116 10.36 9.51 1.31
C HIS A 116 11.12 9.25 2.61
N GLY A 117 10.83 9.97 3.69
CA GLY A 117 11.61 9.85 4.91
C GLY A 117 13.11 10.08 4.69
N LYS A 118 13.93 9.26 5.31
CA LYS A 118 15.37 9.23 5.11
C LYS A 118 15.92 7.84 5.44
N LYS A 119 16.90 7.38 4.66
CA LYS A 119 17.58 6.10 4.88
C LYS A 119 18.07 5.97 6.32
N ASP A 120 17.91 4.79 6.90
CA ASP A 120 18.33 4.39 8.25
C ASP A 120 17.73 5.30 9.36
N GLN A 121 16.50 5.80 9.13
CA GLN A 121 15.74 6.57 10.12
C GLN A 121 14.32 6.04 10.30
N ASP A 122 13.75 6.37 11.45
CA ASP A 122 12.41 5.98 11.87
C ASP A 122 11.47 7.17 11.83
N PHE A 123 10.24 6.95 11.35
CA PHE A 123 9.25 8.02 11.24
C PHE A 123 7.88 7.56 11.74
N CYS A 124 7.22 8.48 12.44
CA CYS A 124 5.88 8.33 12.98
C CYS A 124 4.83 8.28 11.87
N ILE A 125 4.32 7.09 11.58
CA ILE A 125 3.31 6.86 10.54
C ILE A 125 1.91 7.14 11.06
N VAL A 126 1.60 6.63 12.26
CA VAL A 126 0.35 6.86 12.97
C VAL A 126 0.66 7.09 14.44
N SER A 127 0.08 8.12 15.02
CA SER A 127 0.10 8.33 16.47
C SER A 127 -1.26 8.73 16.97
N ASP A 128 -1.82 7.92 17.82
CA ASP A 128 -3.08 8.14 18.51
C ASP A 128 -2.93 7.84 20.00
N GLU A 129 -3.91 8.12 20.81
CA GLU A 129 -3.83 7.97 22.27
C GLU A 129 -3.49 6.54 22.70
N ALA A 130 -4.02 5.53 22.03
CA ALA A 130 -3.84 4.12 22.37
C ALA A 130 -3.06 3.30 21.32
N LEU A 131 -2.61 3.93 20.22
CA LEU A 131 -1.92 3.29 19.11
C LEU A 131 -0.81 4.19 18.58
N HIS A 132 0.41 3.65 18.46
CA HIS A 132 1.53 4.35 17.84
C HIS A 132 2.26 3.43 16.87
N ILE A 133 2.49 3.89 15.66
CA ILE A 133 3.17 3.13 14.61
C ILE A 133 4.29 3.98 14.03
N ASN A 134 5.52 3.51 14.19
CA ASN A 134 6.66 4.03 13.45
C ASN A 134 7.02 3.07 12.31
N ALA A 135 7.66 3.61 11.28
CA ALA A 135 8.28 2.82 10.21
C ALA A 135 9.77 3.12 10.10
N HIS A 136 10.56 2.06 9.94
CA HIS A 136 11.98 2.12 9.63
C HIS A 136 12.19 2.17 8.13
N PHE A 137 12.97 3.15 7.66
CA PHE A 137 13.23 3.36 6.25
C PHE A 137 14.63 2.90 5.88
N ILE A 138 14.73 1.97 4.95
CA ILE A 138 15.96 1.68 4.22
C ILE A 138 16.03 2.52 2.95
N GLY A 139 17.18 2.57 2.31
CA GLY A 139 17.29 3.35 1.08
C GLY A 139 18.56 3.12 0.29
N ASN A 140 18.51 3.58 -0.94
CA ASN A 140 19.65 3.64 -1.83
C ASN A 140 19.82 5.05 -2.39
N HIS A 141 21.06 5.46 -2.62
CA HIS A 141 21.39 6.74 -3.24
C HIS A 141 21.94 6.50 -4.64
N ASN A 142 21.28 7.09 -5.62
CA ASN A 142 21.82 7.12 -6.98
C ASN A 142 22.39 8.51 -7.29
N PRO A 143 23.72 8.67 -7.38
CA PRO A 143 24.35 9.96 -7.61
C PRO A 143 23.99 10.57 -8.98
N VAL A 144 23.59 9.74 -9.94
CA VAL A 144 23.23 10.21 -11.29
C VAL A 144 21.94 11.02 -11.26
N VAL A 145 20.95 10.59 -10.49
CA VAL A 145 19.64 11.28 -10.39
C VAL A 145 19.55 12.28 -9.25
N LYS A 146 20.60 12.47 -8.47
CA LYS A 146 20.66 13.39 -7.31
C LYS A 146 19.50 13.21 -6.31
N ARG A 147 18.93 12.00 -6.25
CA ARG A 147 17.83 11.65 -5.41
C ARG A 147 18.14 10.38 -4.62
N SER A 148 17.78 10.37 -3.35
CA SER A 148 17.74 9.16 -2.56
C SER A 148 16.37 8.50 -2.70
N PHE A 149 16.36 7.20 -2.81
CA PHE A 149 15.17 6.37 -2.82
C PHE A 149 15.08 5.62 -1.50
N THR A 150 13.89 5.46 -0.99
CA THR A 150 13.67 4.82 0.30
C THR A 150 12.50 3.84 0.24
N TRP A 151 12.48 2.89 1.18
CA TRP A 151 11.42 1.89 1.31
C TRP A 151 11.21 1.59 2.79
N ILE A 152 10.02 1.17 3.17
CA ILE A 152 9.73 0.75 4.53
C ILE A 152 10.19 -0.70 4.71
N GLN A 153 11.21 -0.94 5.54
CA GLN A 153 11.69 -2.27 5.86
C GLN A 153 10.93 -2.90 7.02
N ALA A 154 10.57 -2.09 8.02
CA ALA A 154 9.90 -2.57 9.21
C ALA A 154 8.94 -1.53 9.78
N ILE A 155 7.97 -2.00 10.53
CA ILE A 155 7.13 -1.17 11.39
C ILE A 155 7.22 -1.65 12.84
N GLY A 156 7.20 -0.69 13.76
CA GLY A 156 7.00 -0.91 15.19
C GLY A 156 5.64 -0.38 15.61
N VAL A 157 4.83 -1.23 16.19
CA VAL A 157 3.47 -0.89 16.64
C VAL A 157 3.42 -0.97 18.16
N SER A 158 3.16 0.15 18.82
CA SER A 158 2.99 0.25 20.27
C SER A 158 1.51 0.42 20.60
N PHE A 159 0.98 -0.42 21.49
CA PHE A 159 -0.39 -0.37 21.97
C PHE A 159 -0.47 -0.90 23.41
N GLY A 160 -1.06 -0.13 24.31
CA GLY A 160 -0.98 -0.41 25.74
C GLY A 160 0.48 -0.52 26.20
N GLN A 161 0.85 -1.68 26.76
CA GLN A 161 2.21 -2.00 27.18
C GLN A 161 2.97 -2.87 26.15
N HIS A 162 2.32 -3.22 25.03
CA HIS A 162 2.86 -4.15 24.07
C HIS A 162 3.60 -3.45 22.92
N ARG A 163 4.61 -4.15 22.40
CA ARG A 163 5.43 -3.73 21.26
C ARG A 163 5.45 -4.84 20.21
N LEU A 164 4.79 -4.60 19.10
CA LEU A 164 4.75 -5.52 17.97
C LEU A 164 5.71 -5.02 16.88
N TYR A 165 6.62 -5.88 16.46
CA TYR A 165 7.49 -5.67 15.30
C TYR A 165 6.98 -6.47 14.11
N VAL A 166 6.91 -5.85 12.95
CA VAL A 166 6.70 -6.51 11.67
C VAL A 166 7.74 -5.98 10.70
N GLY A 167 8.58 -6.85 10.16
CA GLY A 167 9.67 -6.43 9.29
C GLY A 167 9.99 -7.41 8.18
N ALA A 168 10.71 -6.93 7.19
CA ALA A 168 11.29 -7.72 6.10
C ALA A 168 12.74 -8.06 6.43
N ARG A 169 13.10 -9.34 6.38
CA ARG A 169 14.48 -9.79 6.53
C ARG A 169 15.29 -9.36 5.31
N LYS A 170 16.46 -8.81 5.55
CA LYS A 170 17.40 -8.43 4.49
C LYS A 170 17.87 -9.66 3.74
N ALA A 171 17.90 -9.60 2.42
CA ALA A 171 18.45 -10.61 1.56
C ALA A 171 19.37 -10.00 0.51
N ALA A 172 20.56 -10.57 0.33
CA ALA A 172 21.46 -10.16 -0.75
C ALA A 172 20.90 -10.55 -2.12
N VAL A 173 20.37 -11.77 -2.21
CA VAL A 173 19.69 -12.29 -3.38
C VAL A 173 18.28 -12.67 -2.95
N TRP A 174 17.30 -12.28 -3.74
CA TRP A 174 15.91 -12.63 -3.47
C TRP A 174 15.62 -14.07 -3.86
N ASP A 175 15.02 -14.81 -2.93
CA ASP A 175 14.43 -16.10 -3.17
C ASP A 175 12.93 -16.03 -2.87
N GLU A 176 12.10 -16.32 -3.86
CA GLU A 176 10.65 -16.25 -3.70
C GLU A 176 10.07 -17.32 -2.79
N GLU A 177 10.80 -18.42 -2.57
CA GLU A 177 10.37 -19.53 -1.73
C GLU A 177 10.82 -19.38 -0.27
N GLU A 178 11.75 -18.46 -0.01
CA GLU A 178 12.18 -18.10 1.33
C GLU A 178 11.21 -17.11 1.97
N ASP A 179 10.90 -17.31 3.26
CA ASP A 179 10.04 -16.39 4.01
C ASP A 179 10.87 -15.25 4.62
N HIS A 180 10.66 -14.06 4.12
CA HIS A 180 11.34 -12.85 4.59
C HIS A 180 10.53 -12.04 5.61
N ILE A 181 9.30 -12.45 5.94
CA ILE A 181 8.52 -11.80 6.99
C ILE A 181 9.06 -12.22 8.36
N HIS A 182 9.29 -11.23 9.20
CA HIS A 182 9.69 -11.41 10.59
C HIS A 182 8.76 -10.65 11.52
N ILE A 183 8.18 -11.35 12.49
CA ILE A 183 7.21 -10.79 13.44
C ILE A 183 7.67 -11.11 14.86
N MET A 184 7.64 -10.10 15.75
CA MET A 184 7.95 -10.26 17.17
C MET A 184 6.90 -9.51 18.00
N LEU A 185 6.56 -10.07 19.14
CA LEU A 185 5.74 -9.41 20.17
C LEU A 185 6.55 -9.33 21.46
N ASP A 186 6.69 -8.11 22.00
CA ASP A 186 7.42 -7.83 23.25
C ASP A 186 8.87 -8.37 23.27
N GLY A 187 9.50 -8.41 22.09
CA GLY A 187 10.86 -8.90 21.89
C GLY A 187 10.97 -10.41 21.63
N GLU A 188 9.88 -11.15 21.72
CA GLU A 188 9.86 -12.58 21.44
C GLU A 188 9.43 -12.84 19.99
N THR A 189 10.25 -13.57 19.24
CA THR A 189 9.88 -14.05 17.89
C THR A 189 8.93 -15.22 18.03
N PHE A 190 7.90 -15.21 17.21
CA PHE A 190 7.03 -16.38 17.05
C PHE A 190 6.93 -16.76 15.57
N ASP A 191 7.02 -18.06 15.33
CA ASP A 191 6.90 -18.60 13.99
C ASP A 191 5.44 -18.95 13.71
N VAL A 192 4.91 -18.38 12.65
CA VAL A 192 3.65 -18.80 12.05
C VAL A 192 4.00 -19.71 10.89
N GLU A 193 3.52 -20.96 10.94
CA GLU A 193 3.79 -21.93 9.88
C GLU A 193 3.57 -21.34 8.49
N THR A 194 4.49 -21.63 7.57
CA THR A 194 4.46 -21.13 6.19
C THR A 194 3.43 -21.87 5.33
N VAL A 195 2.23 -21.99 5.86
CA VAL A 195 1.07 -22.55 5.19
C VAL A 195 0.00 -21.48 5.06
N LYS A 196 -0.50 -21.28 3.87
CA LYS A 196 -1.55 -20.29 3.60
C LYS A 196 -2.78 -20.52 4.47
N ASN A 197 -3.31 -19.44 5.04
CA ASN A 197 -4.42 -19.38 5.98
C ASN A 197 -4.13 -19.97 7.38
N THR A 198 -2.90 -20.38 7.69
CA THR A 198 -2.55 -20.70 9.07
C THR A 198 -2.67 -19.45 9.91
N ARG A 199 -3.35 -19.61 11.04
CA ARG A 199 -3.60 -18.53 12.01
C ARG A 199 -2.97 -18.86 13.35
N TRP A 200 -2.12 -17.97 13.81
CA TRP A 200 -1.59 -17.96 15.17
C TRP A 200 -2.37 -16.96 16.02
N VAL A 201 -2.62 -17.29 17.28
CA VAL A 201 -3.29 -16.41 18.26
C VAL A 201 -2.39 -16.32 19.48
N SER A 202 -2.17 -15.12 19.97
CA SER A 202 -1.35 -14.88 21.16
C SER A 202 -2.02 -15.47 22.40
N LYS A 203 -1.29 -16.29 23.18
CA LYS A 203 -1.78 -16.83 24.44
C LYS A 203 -1.89 -15.76 25.52
N ALA A 204 -0.93 -14.83 25.55
CA ALA A 204 -0.89 -13.72 26.50
C ALA A 204 -1.88 -12.60 26.15
N LEU A 205 -2.17 -12.43 24.86
CA LEU A 205 -3.08 -11.41 24.34
C LEU A 205 -4.01 -12.01 23.28
N PRO A 206 -5.08 -12.71 23.66
CA PRO A 206 -5.94 -13.44 22.71
C PRO A 206 -6.61 -12.58 21.63
N ALA A 207 -6.69 -11.25 21.84
CA ALA A 207 -7.17 -10.31 20.84
C ALA A 207 -6.17 -10.10 19.67
N LEU A 208 -4.89 -10.51 19.84
CA LEU A 208 -3.87 -10.41 18.80
C LEU A 208 -3.73 -11.73 18.06
N SER A 209 -3.82 -11.67 16.75
CA SER A 209 -3.62 -12.81 15.88
C SER A 209 -2.79 -12.47 14.66
N VAL A 210 -2.13 -13.49 14.10
CA VAL A 210 -1.39 -13.40 12.83
C VAL A 210 -1.86 -14.51 11.91
N THR A 211 -2.23 -14.14 10.69
CA THR A 211 -2.68 -15.09 9.66
C THR A 211 -1.75 -15.01 8.46
N ARG A 212 -1.25 -16.13 7.98
CA ARG A 212 -0.54 -16.19 6.70
C ARG A 212 -1.52 -15.97 5.56
N THR A 213 -1.35 -14.88 4.82
CA THR A 213 -2.19 -14.58 3.65
C THR A 213 -1.67 -15.24 2.37
N ASP A 214 -0.40 -15.67 2.39
CA ASP A 214 0.20 -16.60 1.42
C ASP A 214 1.15 -17.54 2.15
N THR A 215 1.74 -18.52 1.45
CA THR A 215 2.68 -19.51 2.03
C THR A 215 3.88 -18.83 2.64
N VAL A 216 4.51 -17.88 1.91
CA VAL A 216 5.66 -17.09 2.34
C VAL A 216 5.43 -15.61 2.04
N ASN A 217 6.20 -14.75 2.65
CA ASN A 217 6.30 -13.32 2.34
C ASN A 217 5.01 -12.50 2.52
N ALA A 218 3.95 -13.07 3.11
CA ALA A 218 2.68 -12.36 3.29
C ALA A 218 1.98 -12.76 4.58
N ALA A 219 1.63 -11.76 5.40
CA ALA A 219 0.91 -11.96 6.65
C ALA A 219 -0.10 -10.82 6.91
N MET A 220 -1.13 -11.16 7.66
CA MET A 220 -2.09 -10.21 8.26
C MET A 220 -1.94 -10.28 9.77
N VAL A 221 -1.69 -9.16 10.40
CA VAL A 221 -1.68 -9.01 11.86
C VAL A 221 -2.91 -8.23 12.28
N GLU A 222 -3.66 -8.77 13.22
CA GLU A 222 -4.91 -8.18 13.68
C GLU A 222 -4.94 -8.07 15.20
N LEU A 223 -5.23 -6.87 15.69
CA LEU A 223 -5.64 -6.64 17.07
C LEU A 223 -7.13 -6.31 17.03
N ASP A 224 -7.94 -7.22 17.59
CA ASP A 224 -9.39 -7.15 17.47
C ASP A 224 -9.95 -5.80 17.94
N GLY A 225 -10.80 -5.20 17.11
CA GLY A 225 -11.40 -3.90 17.34
C GLY A 225 -10.46 -2.70 17.28
N VAL A 226 -9.14 -2.88 17.02
CA VAL A 226 -8.15 -1.79 16.99
C VAL A 226 -7.56 -1.60 15.60
N PHE A 227 -6.90 -2.62 15.05
CA PHE A 227 -6.31 -2.56 13.72
C PHE A 227 -6.23 -3.93 13.03
N SER A 228 -6.15 -3.89 11.70
CA SER A 228 -5.67 -4.98 10.86
C SER A 228 -4.55 -4.46 9.96
N ILE A 229 -3.40 -5.10 9.98
CA ILE A 229 -2.21 -4.70 9.21
C ILE A 229 -1.83 -5.86 8.29
N SER A 230 -1.93 -5.65 6.98
CA SER A 230 -1.36 -6.56 6.00
C SER A 230 0.08 -6.16 5.67
N ALA A 231 0.99 -7.13 5.64
CA ALA A 231 2.38 -6.93 5.29
C ALA A 231 2.78 -7.96 4.23
N ASN A 232 3.41 -7.47 3.16
CA ASN A 232 4.00 -8.31 2.12
C ASN A 232 5.46 -7.89 1.95
N ALA A 233 6.39 -8.84 2.12
CA ALA A 233 7.79 -8.62 1.81
C ALA A 233 8.00 -8.73 0.30
N VAL A 234 8.62 -7.72 -0.27
CA VAL A 234 8.89 -7.61 -1.72
C VAL A 234 10.31 -7.09 -1.95
N PRO A 235 11.01 -7.57 -2.99
CA PRO A 235 12.31 -7.05 -3.37
C PRO A 235 12.17 -5.83 -4.27
N ILE A 236 13.27 -5.11 -4.49
CA ILE A 236 13.43 -4.30 -5.69
C ILE A 236 13.95 -5.20 -6.79
N THR A 237 13.20 -5.36 -7.85
CA THR A 237 13.62 -6.12 -9.01
C THR A 237 14.63 -5.35 -9.85
N GLU A 238 15.35 -6.03 -10.73
CA GLU A 238 16.22 -5.36 -11.70
C GLU A 238 15.43 -4.48 -12.67
N GLU A 239 14.24 -4.93 -13.07
CA GLU A 239 13.30 -4.16 -13.89
C GLU A 239 12.88 -2.87 -13.19
N ASP A 240 12.51 -2.91 -11.91
CA ASP A 240 12.18 -1.72 -11.12
C ASP A 240 13.37 -0.75 -11.05
N SER A 241 14.57 -1.29 -10.84
CA SER A 241 15.78 -0.49 -10.77
C SER A 241 16.09 0.21 -12.10
N GLN A 242 15.86 -0.46 -13.22
CA GLN A 242 16.04 0.13 -14.55
C GLN A 242 14.98 1.20 -14.84
N ILE A 243 13.69 0.90 -14.59
CA ILE A 243 12.58 1.81 -14.87
C ILE A 243 12.68 3.09 -14.03
N HIS A 244 13.04 2.97 -12.77
CA HIS A 244 13.03 4.07 -11.79
C HIS A 244 14.42 4.66 -11.51
N SER A 245 15.48 4.09 -12.12
CA SER A 245 16.86 4.50 -11.90
C SER A 245 17.30 4.43 -10.43
N TYR A 246 16.91 3.37 -9.73
CA TYR A 246 17.22 3.21 -8.30
C TYR A 246 18.70 2.98 -8.02
N GLY A 247 19.50 2.62 -9.03
CA GLY A 247 20.92 2.35 -8.85
C GLY A 247 21.19 1.11 -7.97
N LYS A 248 20.32 0.10 -8.05
CA LYS A 248 20.47 -1.16 -7.32
C LYS A 248 21.82 -1.79 -7.62
N THR A 249 22.54 -2.22 -6.60
CA THR A 249 23.74 -3.04 -6.69
C THR A 249 23.34 -4.52 -6.54
N GLY A 250 24.10 -5.43 -7.16
CA GLY A 250 23.82 -6.87 -7.07
C GLY A 250 23.98 -7.50 -5.66
N SER A 251 24.35 -6.71 -4.66
CA SER A 251 24.64 -7.17 -3.31
C SER A 251 23.49 -6.99 -2.31
N ASP A 252 22.37 -6.36 -2.71
CA ASP A 252 21.22 -6.13 -1.82
C ASP A 252 19.93 -6.07 -2.64
N SER A 253 19.00 -6.96 -2.37
CA SER A 253 17.70 -6.97 -3.02
C SER A 253 16.74 -5.93 -2.44
N LEU A 254 17.16 -5.14 -1.44
CA LEU A 254 16.39 -4.08 -0.81
C LEU A 254 14.99 -4.54 -0.41
N VAL A 255 14.92 -5.70 0.27
CA VAL A 255 13.65 -6.29 0.71
C VAL A 255 12.94 -5.31 1.63
N HIS A 256 11.70 -5.00 1.29
CA HIS A 256 10.87 -4.03 1.99
C HIS A 256 9.43 -4.51 2.10
N LEU A 257 8.59 -3.75 2.79
CA LEU A 257 7.21 -4.08 3.03
C LEU A 257 6.26 -3.23 2.16
N ASP A 258 5.41 -3.91 1.42
CA ASP A 258 4.13 -3.33 1.01
C ASP A 258 3.11 -3.54 2.15
N LEU A 259 2.53 -2.45 2.62
CA LEU A 259 1.69 -2.42 3.82
C LEU A 259 0.26 -1.98 3.50
N GLY A 260 -0.69 -2.55 4.23
CA GLY A 260 -2.07 -2.08 4.26
C GLY A 260 -2.55 -1.98 5.70
N PHE A 261 -3.03 -0.81 6.08
CA PHE A 261 -3.54 -0.51 7.41
C PHE A 261 -5.05 -0.32 7.35
N LYS A 262 -5.76 -0.99 8.24
CA LYS A 262 -7.16 -0.75 8.51
C LYS A 262 -7.30 -0.47 10.00
N PHE A 263 -7.82 0.69 10.34
CA PHE A 263 -8.03 1.12 11.72
C PHE A 263 -9.51 1.05 12.07
N HIS A 264 -9.81 0.60 13.30
CA HIS A 264 -11.18 0.42 13.78
C HIS A 264 -11.55 1.42 14.87
N SER A 265 -10.58 2.03 15.56
CA SER A 265 -10.80 2.85 16.75
C SER A 265 -9.91 4.08 16.85
N LEU A 266 -9.57 4.73 15.73
CA LEU A 266 -8.81 5.99 15.80
C LEU A 266 -9.64 7.12 16.39
N THR A 267 -8.99 7.94 17.23
CA THR A 267 -9.59 9.19 17.73
C THR A 267 -9.56 10.29 16.67
N LYS A 268 -10.32 11.36 16.90
CA LYS A 268 -10.29 12.55 16.03
C LYS A 268 -8.95 13.29 16.06
N GLY A 269 -8.14 13.03 17.08
CA GLY A 269 -6.84 13.67 17.29
C GLY A 269 -5.65 12.92 16.71
N VAL A 270 -5.89 11.80 16.02
CA VAL A 270 -4.83 10.99 15.41
C VAL A 270 -3.92 11.83 14.51
N ASP A 271 -2.60 11.62 14.57
CA ASP A 271 -1.60 12.33 13.77
C ASP A 271 -0.55 11.34 13.21
N GLY A 272 0.50 11.84 12.59
CA GLY A 272 1.51 11.05 11.89
C GLY A 272 1.43 11.21 10.38
N VAL A 273 2.39 10.64 9.64
CA VAL A 273 2.44 10.75 8.18
C VAL A 273 1.13 10.29 7.54
N LEU A 274 0.66 9.10 7.90
CA LEU A 274 -0.61 8.54 7.42
C LEU A 274 -1.78 8.93 8.34
N GLY A 275 -1.56 8.89 9.66
CA GLY A 275 -2.62 9.07 10.67
C GLY A 275 -3.42 10.35 10.50
N GLN A 276 -2.77 11.48 10.24
CA GLN A 276 -3.45 12.78 10.06
C GLN A 276 -4.51 12.77 8.96
N THR A 277 -4.37 11.89 7.95
CA THR A 277 -5.33 11.80 6.82
C THR A 277 -6.66 11.17 7.21
N TYR A 278 -6.76 10.61 8.43
CA TYR A 278 -8.00 10.06 9.01
C TYR A 278 -8.76 11.05 9.88
N GLN A 279 -8.19 12.24 10.16
CA GLN A 279 -8.90 13.27 10.92
C GLN A 279 -10.12 13.76 10.13
N PRO A 280 -11.28 13.98 10.79
CA PRO A 280 -12.48 14.49 10.12
C PRO A 280 -12.27 15.84 9.44
N GLU A 281 -11.44 16.69 10.06
CA GLU A 281 -11.14 18.06 9.59
C GLU A 281 -9.83 18.13 8.79
N TYR A 282 -9.32 16.98 8.31
CA TYR A 282 -8.07 16.98 7.56
C TYR A 282 -8.19 17.77 6.26
N VAL A 283 -7.33 18.77 6.14
CA VAL A 283 -7.15 19.52 4.89
C VAL A 283 -5.86 19.04 4.23
N ASN A 284 -6.00 18.45 3.06
CA ASN A 284 -4.85 17.95 2.33
C ASN A 284 -3.96 19.13 1.87
N LYS A 285 -2.73 19.17 2.38
CA LYS A 285 -1.71 20.19 2.05
C LYS A 285 -0.80 19.76 0.90
N VAL A 286 -0.98 18.54 0.41
CA VAL A 286 -0.20 18.00 -0.69
C VAL A 286 -0.81 18.49 -2.00
N ASP A 287 0.02 18.96 -2.92
CA ASP A 287 -0.42 19.26 -4.28
C ASP A 287 -0.69 17.93 -5.02
N ILE A 288 -1.95 17.50 -4.94
CA ILE A 288 -2.41 16.24 -5.57
C ILE A 288 -2.40 16.31 -7.10
N GLY A 289 -2.27 17.50 -7.70
CA GLY A 289 -2.10 17.69 -9.14
C GLY A 289 -0.66 17.54 -9.62
N ALA A 290 0.30 17.52 -8.70
CA ALA A 290 1.70 17.34 -9.04
C ALA A 290 1.97 15.92 -9.58
N LYS A 291 2.96 15.80 -10.48
CA LYS A 291 3.41 14.49 -10.98
C LYS A 291 3.85 13.54 -9.85
N MET A 292 4.36 14.09 -8.76
CA MET A 292 4.75 13.38 -7.54
C MET A 292 4.29 14.21 -6.34
N PRO A 293 3.08 13.97 -5.81
CA PRO A 293 2.58 14.67 -4.64
C PRO A 293 3.40 14.27 -3.41
N ILE A 294 4.21 15.16 -2.85
CA ILE A 294 5.09 14.85 -1.72
C ILE A 294 4.55 15.49 -0.46
N MET A 295 4.39 14.68 0.59
CA MET A 295 4.10 15.19 1.93
C MET A 295 5.38 15.74 2.56
N GLY A 296 5.38 17.03 2.80
CA GLY A 296 6.48 17.72 3.48
C GLY A 296 6.48 17.52 4.99
N GLY A 297 7.42 18.22 5.66
CA GLY A 297 7.47 18.28 7.13
C GLY A 297 8.06 17.03 7.79
N ALA A 298 8.93 16.30 7.10
CA ALA A 298 9.59 15.10 7.63
C ALA A 298 10.19 15.26 9.05
N PRO A 299 10.83 16.40 9.43
CA PRO A 299 11.38 16.54 10.78
C PRO A 299 10.35 16.39 11.91
N LYS A 300 9.08 16.75 11.70
CA LYS A 300 8.05 16.62 12.74
C LYS A 300 7.63 15.17 13.00
N TYR A 301 7.88 14.27 12.05
CA TYR A 301 7.57 12.85 12.16
C TYR A 301 8.77 12.01 12.57
N LEU A 302 9.98 12.58 12.61
CA LEU A 302 11.19 11.86 12.99
C LEU A 302 11.04 11.30 14.40
N SER A 303 11.34 10.00 14.54
CA SER A 303 11.39 9.29 15.82
C SER A 303 12.82 8.84 16.10
N SER A 304 13.22 8.79 17.37
CA SER A 304 14.57 8.38 17.77
C SER A 304 14.81 6.88 17.59
N SER A 305 13.76 6.07 17.55
CA SER A 305 13.82 4.64 17.27
C SER A 305 12.46 4.11 16.82
N LEU A 306 12.45 2.86 16.33
CA LEU A 306 11.24 2.19 15.85
C LEU A 306 10.12 2.11 16.90
N PHE A 307 10.43 2.08 18.18
CA PHE A 307 9.45 2.03 19.27
C PHE A 307 9.40 3.28 20.14
N SER A 308 10.14 4.33 19.79
CA SER A 308 10.04 5.61 20.48
C SER A 308 8.75 6.34 20.11
N THR A 309 8.22 7.07 21.07
CA THR A 309 7.00 7.86 20.91
C THR A 309 7.26 9.36 21.03
N ASP A 310 8.43 9.79 20.55
CA ASP A 310 9.03 11.11 20.75
C ASP A 310 8.97 12.01 19.51
N CYS A 311 8.34 11.57 18.42
CA CYS A 311 8.08 12.46 17.28
C CYS A 311 7.23 13.65 17.70
N ALA A 312 7.44 14.81 17.09
CA ALA A 312 6.78 16.07 17.50
C ALA A 312 5.24 16.02 17.42
N VAL A 313 4.69 15.08 16.65
CA VAL A 313 3.24 14.88 16.49
C VAL A 313 2.68 13.77 17.37
N SER A 314 3.48 13.20 18.27
CA SER A 314 3.06 12.08 19.11
C SER A 314 1.86 12.42 19.99
N LYS A 315 0.89 11.51 20.01
CA LYS A 315 -0.31 11.54 20.85
C LYS A 315 -0.35 10.37 21.84
N PHE A 316 0.54 9.40 21.67
CA PHE A 316 0.48 8.12 22.36
C PHE A 316 0.68 8.26 23.87
N ARG A 317 -0.15 7.55 24.61
CA ARG A 317 -0.10 7.44 26.07
C ARG A 317 -0.18 5.96 26.45
N SER A 318 0.91 5.39 26.89
CA SER A 318 1.05 3.97 27.17
C SER A 318 0.01 3.39 28.16
N ASN A 319 -0.58 4.25 28.99
CA ASN A 319 -1.60 3.84 29.97
C ASN A 319 -3.01 3.70 29.38
N ASN A 320 -3.22 4.16 28.14
CA ASN A 320 -4.49 4.00 27.46
C ASN A 320 -4.58 2.61 26.83
N VAL A 321 -5.45 1.77 27.36
CA VAL A 321 -5.80 0.50 26.72
C VAL A 321 -6.62 0.82 25.48
N ALA A 322 -6.21 0.29 24.33
CA ALA A 322 -7.00 0.39 23.11
C ALA A 322 -8.39 -0.23 23.38
N ARG A 323 -9.44 0.57 23.35
CA ARG A 323 -10.81 0.12 23.58
C ARG A 323 -11.31 -0.58 22.33
N GLY A 324 -11.09 -1.88 22.25
CA GLY A 324 -11.92 -2.73 21.39
C GLY A 324 -13.39 -2.69 21.85
N PRO A 325 -14.35 -3.09 21.02
CA PRO A 325 -15.75 -3.18 21.44
C PRO A 325 -15.85 -4.07 22.67
N VAL A 326 -16.46 -3.53 23.73
CA VAL A 326 -16.77 -4.31 24.92
C VAL A 326 -17.78 -5.38 24.52
N VAL A 327 -17.29 -6.60 24.32
CA VAL A 327 -18.19 -7.75 24.16
C VAL A 327 -18.79 -8.04 25.53
N THR A 328 -19.94 -7.48 25.80
CA THR A 328 -20.77 -7.91 26.93
C THR A 328 -21.28 -9.30 26.62
N PHE A 329 -20.70 -10.30 27.24
CA PHE A 329 -21.30 -11.62 27.30
C PHE A 329 -22.54 -11.48 28.19
N ALA A 330 -23.75 -11.57 27.60
CA ALA A 330 -24.96 -11.74 28.34
C ALA A 330 -24.90 -13.11 29.04
N SER A 331 -24.96 -13.07 30.36
CA SER A 331 -25.05 -14.23 31.26
C SER A 331 -26.38 -14.96 31.10
#